data_4e3ea0947b96d0fbef98701b1f5f45c9
#
_entry.id   4e3ea0947b96d0fbef98701b1f5f45c9
#
_cell.length_a   1.000
_cell.length_b   1.000
_cell.length_c   1.000
_cell.angle_alpha   90.00
_cell.angle_beta   90.00
_cell.angle_gamma   90.00
#
_symmetry.space_group_name_H-M   'P 1'
#
loop_
_entity.id
_entity.type
_entity.pdbx_description
1 polymer ?
#
loop_
_entity_poly.entity_id
_entity_poly.type
_entity_poly.pdbx_seq_one_letter_code
_entity_poly.pdbx_strand_id
1 'polypeptide(L)'
;MTMTEQCFSSHGIDASTLAEQSLKTLKKRSDAAKAEGTAVSECLGATVYLVGAGPGDPGLLTVRAKELLECADVIIYDYLASSAVMHFANPAAQRIFVGKKGFSDHVTQEEINQCLIAVAQQYETAQQDAATHPGKGASHDKTAQQDEISQLDKAAQQNQAAQQSHVIIVRLKGGDPFVFGRGGEEALALVDADIPFEVVPGITAGVAAAAYAGIPVTHRTQASSVTLITGHETPDKEAPTIDWEHLAQGSDTLCFYMGIRDLPLISQRLIEHGRPADTPVALVRWGTTPKQEVLTATLDSVAQAAEEAGFQAPAIIVVGEVVALRDKLSWFDNRPLSGQSIVVTRSREQASILSSGLSTLGAQVVEFPTIAIKPRSIDAHIRSALMRLASDAAHVRESYDWVVFTSANGVQCFFAALNELHLDARSLGGVKVAAIGPATAADLHNQGISPDVVPEKFIAESVAQALVESGVGRGTRVLLPRAAVARDALPNRLTQAGAQVEVLPLYDTVIPHAEVAAQDLATSLRAGEVSAITFTSSSTVRNFKEMLAAVMPESELIHLLETVTCASIGPVTSDTMRDLTIPVSVQADTHTIPGLISALQTALDKEEQLK
;
A
#
# COMPACT_ATOMS: atom_id res chain seq x y z
N MET A 1 1.77 -11.52 5.33
CA MET A 1 1.21 -12.29 4.20
C MET A 1 0.62 -13.58 4.74
N THR A 2 -0.65 -13.54 5.14
CA THR A 2 -1.42 -14.74 5.43
C THR A 2 -1.76 -15.39 4.09
N MET A 3 -1.46 -16.68 3.99
CA MET A 3 -1.80 -17.58 2.87
C MET A 3 -3.16 -17.25 2.27
N THR A 4 -3.19 -16.74 1.07
CA THR A 4 -4.18 -16.96 0.00
C THR A 4 -3.91 -16.03 -1.19
N GLU A 5 -2.66 -15.93 -1.66
CA GLU A 5 -2.41 -15.71 -3.07
C GLU A 5 -2.34 -17.10 -3.72
N GLN A 6 -3.49 -17.75 -3.88
CA GLN A 6 -3.58 -18.87 -4.82
C GLN A 6 -3.49 -18.29 -6.22
N CYS A 7 -2.27 -18.33 -6.76
CA CYS A 7 -2.05 -18.21 -8.19
C CYS A 7 -2.86 -19.29 -8.92
N PHE A 8 -3.71 -18.88 -9.85
CA PHE A 8 -4.28 -19.76 -10.85
C PHE A 8 -3.15 -20.44 -11.63
N SER A 9 -2.84 -21.70 -11.32
CA SER A 9 -2.09 -22.58 -12.18
C SER A 9 -3.10 -23.36 -13.03
N SER A 10 -3.00 -23.24 -14.33
CA SER A 10 -3.41 -24.14 -15.43
C SER A 10 -4.36 -25.31 -15.12
N HIS A 11 -5.52 -25.06 -14.56
CA HIS A 11 -6.71 -25.94 -14.63
C HIS A 11 -7.91 -25.01 -14.54
N GLY A 12 -8.79 -25.04 -15.53
CA GLY A 12 -9.96 -24.18 -15.60
C GLY A 12 -10.79 -24.25 -14.32
N ILE A 13 -10.57 -23.30 -13.45
CA ILE A 13 -11.39 -23.11 -12.27
C ILE A 13 -12.56 -22.27 -12.74
N ASP A 14 -13.76 -22.85 -12.81
CA ASP A 14 -14.98 -22.14 -13.18
C ASP A 14 -15.38 -21.14 -12.08
N ALA A 15 -16.24 -20.18 -12.44
CA ALA A 15 -16.74 -19.15 -11.52
C ALA A 15 -17.41 -19.76 -10.27
N SER A 16 -17.97 -20.98 -10.36
CA SER A 16 -18.60 -21.69 -9.24
C SER A 16 -17.58 -22.17 -8.22
N THR A 17 -16.40 -22.60 -8.66
CA THR A 17 -15.31 -23.03 -7.78
C THR A 17 -14.67 -21.85 -7.03
N LEU A 18 -14.59 -20.68 -7.66
CA LEU A 18 -14.19 -19.42 -7.01
C LEU A 18 -15.20 -19.00 -5.94
N ALA A 19 -16.48 -19.10 -6.27
CA ALA A 19 -17.58 -18.86 -5.35
C ALA A 19 -17.54 -19.82 -4.15
N GLU A 20 -17.31 -21.12 -4.36
CA GLU A 20 -17.20 -22.09 -3.27
C GLU A 20 -15.99 -21.86 -2.33
N GLN A 21 -14.85 -21.43 -2.86
CA GLN A 21 -13.68 -21.10 -2.02
C GLN A 21 -13.95 -19.86 -1.16
N SER A 22 -14.65 -18.87 -1.70
CA SER A 22 -15.11 -17.67 -0.98
C SER A 22 -16.09 -18.05 0.14
N LEU A 23 -17.05 -18.94 -0.13
CA LEU A 23 -17.99 -19.48 0.86
C LEU A 23 -17.30 -20.20 2.02
N LYS A 24 -16.24 -20.99 1.78
CA LYS A 24 -15.49 -21.68 2.84
C LYS A 24 -14.77 -20.68 3.77
N THR A 25 -14.28 -19.57 3.22
CA THR A 25 -13.62 -18.51 4.00
C THR A 25 -14.64 -17.73 4.83
N LEU A 26 -15.82 -17.45 4.27
CA LEU A 26 -16.93 -16.77 4.96
C LEU A 26 -17.54 -17.62 6.07
N LYS A 27 -17.76 -18.92 5.82
CA LYS A 27 -18.22 -19.85 6.87
C LYS A 27 -17.24 -19.88 8.04
N LYS A 28 -15.93 -19.95 7.81
CA LYS A 28 -14.92 -19.88 8.88
C LYS A 28 -15.01 -18.56 9.68
N ARG A 29 -15.28 -17.41 9.05
CA ARG A 29 -15.45 -16.12 9.73
C ARG A 29 -16.75 -16.06 10.52
N SER A 30 -17.87 -16.52 9.95
CA SER A 30 -19.17 -16.62 10.63
C SER A 30 -19.12 -17.55 11.83
N ASP A 31 -18.43 -18.68 11.71
CA ASP A 31 -18.28 -19.64 12.82
C ASP A 31 -17.36 -19.10 13.91
N ALA A 32 -16.32 -18.33 13.56
CA ALA A 32 -15.47 -17.63 14.53
C ALA A 32 -16.24 -16.53 15.27
N ALA A 33 -17.02 -15.69 14.56
CA ALA A 33 -17.85 -14.65 15.16
C ALA A 33 -18.95 -15.23 16.07
N LYS A 34 -19.54 -16.37 15.71
CA LYS A 34 -20.51 -17.10 16.56
C LYS A 34 -19.86 -17.68 17.81
N ALA A 35 -18.60 -18.11 17.72
CA ALA A 35 -17.84 -18.63 18.87
C ALA A 35 -17.46 -17.52 19.87
N GLU A 36 -17.35 -16.27 19.40
CA GLU A 36 -17.04 -15.11 20.23
C GLU A 36 -18.27 -14.41 20.85
N GLY A 37 -19.49 -14.92 20.58
CA GLY A 37 -20.72 -14.40 21.18
C GLY A 37 -21.13 -13.00 20.68
N THR A 38 -20.53 -12.50 19.62
CA THR A 38 -20.94 -11.28 18.93
C THR A 38 -22.20 -11.56 18.12
N ALA A 39 -23.26 -10.80 18.38
CA ALA A 39 -24.49 -10.86 17.60
C ALA A 39 -24.16 -10.54 16.14
N VAL A 40 -24.41 -11.52 15.23
CA VAL A 40 -24.30 -11.29 13.81
C VAL A 40 -25.39 -10.30 13.44
N SER A 41 -25.01 -9.05 13.21
CA SER A 41 -25.89 -8.00 12.70
C SER A 41 -26.41 -8.43 11.32
N GLU A 42 -27.71 -8.25 11.09
CA GLU A 42 -28.34 -8.53 9.79
C GLU A 42 -27.67 -7.65 8.73
N CYS A 43 -26.88 -8.24 7.82
CA CYS A 43 -26.27 -7.53 6.69
C CYS A 43 -27.37 -7.03 5.73
N LEU A 44 -27.37 -5.74 5.40
CA LEU A 44 -28.40 -5.08 4.57
C LEU A 44 -27.98 -4.97 3.08
N GLY A 45 -27.54 -6.05 2.43
CA GLY A 45 -27.21 -6.09 1.00
C GLY A 45 -25.71 -5.88 0.69
N ALA A 46 -25.34 -6.11 -0.55
CA ALA A 46 -24.02 -5.86 -1.09
C ALA A 46 -24.07 -4.79 -2.18
N THR A 47 -23.05 -3.91 -2.26
CA THR A 47 -22.91 -2.97 -3.39
C THR A 47 -21.56 -3.21 -4.07
N VAL A 48 -21.59 -3.26 -5.41
CA VAL A 48 -20.38 -3.34 -6.23
C VAL A 48 -19.94 -1.95 -6.65
N TYR A 49 -18.70 -1.60 -6.33
CA TYR A 49 -18.09 -0.34 -6.72
C TYR A 49 -17.09 -0.58 -7.86
N LEU A 50 -17.38 -0.03 -9.06
CA LEU A 50 -16.46 -0.04 -10.19
C LEU A 50 -15.49 1.13 -10.03
N VAL A 51 -14.29 0.86 -9.54
CA VAL A 51 -13.34 1.87 -9.06
C VAL A 51 -12.15 1.99 -9.99
N GLY A 52 -11.85 3.22 -10.43
CA GLY A 52 -10.63 3.54 -11.16
C GLY A 52 -9.41 3.62 -10.24
N ALA A 53 -8.40 2.80 -10.52
CA ALA A 53 -7.12 2.80 -9.81
C ALA A 53 -6.17 3.90 -10.27
N GLY A 54 -6.53 4.67 -11.30
CA GLY A 54 -5.60 5.57 -11.97
C GLY A 54 -4.53 4.83 -12.79
N PRO A 55 -3.54 5.54 -13.32
CA PRO A 55 -2.56 5.01 -14.28
C PRO A 55 -1.35 4.31 -13.64
N GLY A 56 -1.20 4.38 -12.31
CA GLY A 56 -0.09 3.73 -11.61
C GLY A 56 0.40 4.44 -10.36
N ASP A 57 0.50 5.76 -10.36
CA ASP A 57 0.87 6.56 -9.18
C ASP A 57 -0.27 6.52 -8.14
N PRO A 58 -0.02 6.02 -6.91
CA PRO A 58 -1.02 6.01 -5.84
C PRO A 58 -1.54 7.41 -5.47
N GLY A 59 -0.75 8.45 -5.68
CA GLY A 59 -1.13 9.84 -5.47
C GLY A 59 -2.23 10.34 -6.43
N LEU A 60 -2.52 9.57 -7.49
CA LEU A 60 -3.58 9.85 -8.45
C LEU A 60 -4.89 9.10 -8.16
N LEU A 61 -4.98 8.38 -7.05
CA LEU A 61 -6.26 7.85 -6.58
C LEU A 61 -7.21 8.99 -6.21
N THR A 62 -8.47 8.83 -6.57
CA THR A 62 -9.50 9.73 -6.01
C THR A 62 -9.68 9.44 -4.53
N VAL A 63 -10.07 10.46 -3.74
CA VAL A 63 -10.37 10.30 -2.31
C VAL A 63 -11.40 9.19 -2.10
N ARG A 64 -12.47 9.16 -2.92
CA ARG A 64 -13.50 8.13 -2.85
C ARG A 64 -12.97 6.72 -3.11
N ALA A 65 -12.07 6.56 -4.09
CA ALA A 65 -11.43 5.27 -4.38
C ALA A 65 -10.61 4.78 -3.18
N LYS A 66 -9.86 5.67 -2.54
CA LYS A 66 -9.08 5.35 -1.33
C LYS A 66 -9.98 4.93 -0.17
N GLU A 67 -11.02 5.70 0.15
CA GLU A 67 -11.99 5.38 1.20
C GLU A 67 -12.63 3.99 1.00
N LEU A 68 -13.03 3.69 -0.22
CA LEU A 68 -13.63 2.38 -0.54
C LEU A 68 -12.64 1.24 -0.40
N LEU A 69 -11.37 1.42 -0.81
CA LEU A 69 -10.34 0.41 -0.63
C LEU A 69 -10.05 0.13 0.85
N GLU A 70 -10.02 1.17 1.69
CA GLU A 70 -9.80 1.06 3.13
C GLU A 70 -10.96 0.34 3.86
N CYS A 71 -12.19 0.43 3.32
CA CYS A 71 -13.39 -0.20 3.91
C CYS A 71 -13.84 -1.47 3.18
N ALA A 72 -13.20 -1.86 2.07
CA ALA A 72 -13.63 -3.00 1.26
C ALA A 72 -13.62 -4.32 2.03
N ASP A 73 -14.67 -5.13 1.82
CA ASP A 73 -14.74 -6.52 2.27
C ASP A 73 -14.15 -7.46 1.20
N VAL A 74 -14.39 -7.14 -0.09
CA VAL A 74 -13.85 -7.87 -1.23
C VAL A 74 -13.25 -6.90 -2.25
N ILE A 75 -12.07 -7.24 -2.77
CA ILE A 75 -11.41 -6.49 -3.86
C ILE A 75 -11.15 -7.44 -5.02
N ILE A 76 -11.79 -7.18 -6.15
CA ILE A 76 -11.61 -7.90 -7.42
C ILE A 76 -10.78 -7.00 -8.32
N TYR A 77 -9.58 -7.45 -8.72
CA TYR A 77 -8.61 -6.57 -9.40
C TYR A 77 -7.88 -7.29 -10.54
N ASP A 78 -7.34 -6.52 -11.49
CA ASP A 78 -6.58 -7.00 -12.64
C ASP A 78 -5.12 -6.53 -12.60
N TYR A 79 -4.33 -6.95 -13.61
CA TYR A 79 -2.90 -6.66 -13.73
C TYR A 79 -2.55 -5.16 -13.81
N LEU A 80 -3.47 -4.32 -14.34
CA LEU A 80 -3.23 -2.88 -14.48
C LEU A 80 -3.47 -2.09 -13.20
N ALA A 81 -4.10 -2.72 -12.20
CA ALA A 81 -4.18 -2.14 -10.85
C ALA A 81 -2.81 -2.24 -10.16
N SER A 82 -2.14 -1.12 -9.99
CA SER A 82 -0.81 -1.03 -9.39
C SER A 82 -0.74 -1.68 -8.00
N SER A 83 0.31 -2.45 -7.73
CA SER A 83 0.57 -3.00 -6.38
C SER A 83 0.68 -1.91 -5.33
N ALA A 84 1.14 -0.72 -5.70
CA ALA A 84 1.23 0.44 -4.81
C ALA A 84 -0.16 0.94 -4.36
N VAL A 85 -1.18 0.87 -5.22
CA VAL A 85 -2.57 1.20 -4.87
C VAL A 85 -3.14 0.19 -3.88
N MET A 86 -2.77 -1.07 -3.98
CA MET A 86 -3.21 -2.14 -3.07
C MET A 86 -2.70 -1.97 -1.62
N HIS A 87 -1.78 -1.05 -1.35
CA HIS A 87 -1.38 -0.70 0.02
C HIS A 87 -2.49 0.01 0.81
N PHE A 88 -3.42 0.69 0.13
CA PHE A 88 -4.60 1.29 0.76
C PHE A 88 -5.71 0.28 1.05
N ALA A 89 -5.60 -0.94 0.52
CA ALA A 89 -6.63 -1.96 0.70
C ALA A 89 -6.72 -2.42 2.15
N ASN A 90 -7.94 -2.53 2.67
CA ASN A 90 -8.22 -3.15 3.95
C ASN A 90 -7.44 -4.48 4.07
N PRO A 91 -6.57 -4.65 5.09
CA PRO A 91 -5.80 -5.89 5.26
C PRO A 91 -6.66 -7.14 5.43
N ALA A 92 -7.90 -6.97 5.91
CA ALA A 92 -8.87 -8.04 6.10
C ALA A 92 -9.69 -8.35 4.85
N ALA A 93 -9.62 -7.51 3.79
CA ALA A 93 -10.36 -7.72 2.55
C ALA A 93 -9.96 -9.03 1.86
N GLN A 94 -10.95 -9.73 1.34
CA GLN A 94 -10.71 -10.82 0.42
C GLN A 94 -10.23 -10.25 -0.92
N ARG A 95 -9.13 -10.79 -1.48
CA ARG A 95 -8.54 -10.33 -2.74
C ARG A 95 -8.71 -11.38 -3.81
N ILE A 96 -9.34 -11.02 -4.93
CA ILE A 96 -9.62 -11.89 -6.07
C ILE A 96 -8.94 -11.28 -7.29
N PHE A 97 -7.94 -11.97 -7.83
CA PHE A 97 -7.24 -11.56 -9.04
C PHE A 97 -7.96 -12.13 -10.28
N VAL A 98 -8.37 -11.25 -11.19
CA VAL A 98 -9.06 -11.61 -12.46
C VAL A 98 -8.24 -11.20 -13.68
N GLY A 99 -6.98 -10.83 -13.51
CA GLY A 99 -6.08 -10.42 -14.58
C GLY A 99 -5.35 -11.59 -15.25
N LYS A 100 -4.76 -11.32 -16.41
CA LYS A 100 -3.97 -12.30 -17.18
C LYS A 100 -2.59 -12.49 -16.55
N LYS A 101 -2.16 -13.73 -16.30
CA LYS A 101 -0.76 -14.08 -16.13
C LYS A 101 -0.27 -14.74 -17.41
N GLY A 102 0.50 -13.99 -18.24
CA GLY A 102 1.08 -14.52 -19.49
C GLY A 102 0.10 -14.54 -20.68
N PHE A 103 0.60 -15.04 -21.83
CA PHE A 103 -0.12 -15.02 -23.12
C PHE A 103 -1.07 -16.21 -23.33
N SER A 104 -1.22 -17.14 -22.39
CA SER A 104 -1.85 -18.45 -22.62
C SER A 104 -3.22 -18.67 -21.95
N ASP A 105 -3.56 -18.00 -20.84
CA ASP A 105 -4.85 -18.22 -20.16
C ASP A 105 -5.67 -16.92 -20.11
N HIS A 106 -6.68 -16.84 -20.93
CA HIS A 106 -7.55 -15.68 -21.06
C HIS A 106 -8.79 -15.83 -20.16
N VAL A 107 -8.86 -15.12 -19.05
CA VAL A 107 -10.14 -14.84 -18.39
C VAL A 107 -10.93 -13.93 -19.34
N THR A 108 -12.07 -14.40 -19.79
CA THR A 108 -12.97 -13.64 -20.67
C THR A 108 -13.72 -12.57 -19.89
N GLN A 109 -14.27 -11.57 -20.60
CA GLN A 109 -15.11 -10.56 -19.93
C GLN A 109 -16.35 -11.17 -19.30
N GLU A 110 -16.91 -12.20 -19.95
CA GLU A 110 -18.06 -12.92 -19.43
C GLU A 110 -17.75 -13.60 -18.08
N GLU A 111 -16.60 -14.26 -17.97
CA GLU A 111 -16.14 -14.86 -16.71
C GLU A 111 -15.92 -13.82 -15.60
N ILE A 112 -15.43 -12.62 -15.96
CA ILE A 112 -15.28 -11.51 -14.99
C ILE A 112 -16.66 -11.04 -14.52
N ASN A 113 -17.61 -10.85 -15.46
CA ASN A 113 -18.97 -10.46 -15.14
C ASN A 113 -19.65 -11.49 -14.22
N GLN A 114 -19.52 -12.79 -14.56
CA GLN A 114 -20.04 -13.88 -13.72
C GLN A 114 -19.39 -13.92 -12.34
N CYS A 115 -18.09 -13.66 -12.23
CA CYS A 115 -17.40 -13.55 -10.95
C CYS A 115 -17.97 -12.42 -10.08
N LEU A 116 -18.17 -11.21 -10.66
CA LEU A 116 -18.77 -10.08 -9.96
C LEU A 116 -20.16 -10.41 -9.43
N ILE A 117 -21.02 -10.98 -10.29
CA ILE A 117 -22.40 -11.38 -9.95
C ILE A 117 -22.38 -12.44 -8.85
N ALA A 118 -21.58 -13.51 -9.02
CA ALA A 118 -21.51 -14.61 -8.05
C ALA A 118 -21.05 -14.14 -6.67
N VAL A 119 -20.04 -13.26 -6.61
CA VAL A 119 -19.55 -12.69 -5.35
C VAL A 119 -20.64 -11.85 -4.69
N ALA A 120 -21.35 -10.99 -5.41
CA ALA A 120 -22.41 -10.16 -4.84
C ALA A 120 -23.59 -11.01 -4.31
N GLN A 121 -24.08 -11.97 -5.11
CA GLN A 121 -25.19 -12.85 -4.75
C GLN A 121 -24.90 -13.76 -3.55
N GLN A 122 -23.65 -14.16 -3.33
CA GLN A 122 -23.25 -14.93 -2.13
C GLN A 122 -23.57 -14.18 -0.83
N TYR A 123 -23.37 -12.87 -0.83
CA TYR A 123 -23.65 -12.05 0.34
C TYR A 123 -25.17 -11.82 0.52
N GLU A 124 -25.96 -11.83 -0.56
CA GLU A 124 -27.43 -11.75 -0.49
C GLU A 124 -28.07 -13.06 0.00
N THR A 125 -27.56 -14.21 -0.47
CA THR A 125 -28.09 -15.54 -0.09
C THR A 125 -27.81 -15.87 1.38
N ALA A 126 -26.64 -15.48 1.91
CA ALA A 126 -26.31 -15.64 3.32
C ALA A 126 -27.29 -14.89 4.25
N GLN A 127 -27.96 -13.85 3.73
CA GLN A 127 -29.01 -13.11 4.46
C GLN A 127 -30.33 -13.88 4.53
N GLN A 128 -30.77 -14.50 3.44
CA GLN A 128 -32.02 -15.25 3.40
C GLN A 128 -32.00 -16.46 4.35
N ASP A 129 -30.85 -17.13 4.47
CA ASP A 129 -30.68 -18.24 5.39
C ASP A 129 -30.63 -17.80 6.86
N ALA A 130 -30.08 -16.62 7.18
CA ALA A 130 -30.09 -16.06 8.51
C ALA A 130 -31.48 -15.54 8.96
N ALA A 131 -32.24 -14.98 8.03
CA ALA A 131 -33.61 -14.48 8.27
C ALA A 131 -34.64 -15.61 8.45
N THR A 132 -34.41 -16.79 7.83
CA THR A 132 -35.34 -17.94 7.92
C THR A 132 -35.15 -18.79 9.19
N HIS A 133 -34.07 -18.60 9.96
CA HIS A 133 -33.83 -19.31 11.22
C HIS A 133 -33.61 -18.36 12.39
N PRO A 134 -34.64 -17.63 12.90
CA PRO A 134 -34.51 -16.85 14.12
C PRO A 134 -34.33 -17.81 15.30
N GLY A 135 -33.17 -17.75 15.94
CA GLY A 135 -32.85 -18.53 17.13
C GLY A 135 -33.90 -18.35 18.22
N LYS A 136 -34.54 -19.45 18.60
CA LYS A 136 -35.47 -19.49 19.74
C LYS A 136 -34.67 -19.25 21.04
N GLY A 137 -34.94 -18.16 21.72
CA GLY A 137 -34.66 -18.07 23.13
C GLY A 137 -34.22 -16.71 23.65
N ALA A 138 -35.16 -15.92 24.14
CA ALA A 138 -35.09 -15.26 25.45
C ALA A 138 -36.40 -14.53 25.74
N SER A 139 -37.01 -14.91 26.83
CA SER A 139 -38.25 -14.41 27.38
C SER A 139 -38.14 -12.93 27.85
N HIS A 140 -39.21 -12.20 27.56
CA HIS A 140 -39.46 -10.84 28.09
C HIS A 140 -39.42 -10.79 29.61
N ASP A 141 -38.80 -9.76 30.14
CA ASP A 141 -39.32 -9.08 31.32
C ASP A 141 -39.36 -7.55 31.10
N LYS A 142 -40.51 -6.95 31.46
CA LYS A 142 -40.82 -5.54 31.24
C LYS A 142 -40.51 -4.77 32.51
N THR A 143 -39.76 -3.70 32.41
CA THR A 143 -40.00 -2.51 33.27
C THR A 143 -39.62 -1.24 32.51
N ALA A 144 -40.58 -0.32 32.48
CA ALA A 144 -40.53 0.96 31.80
C ALA A 144 -39.81 2.02 32.65
N GLN A 145 -39.14 2.92 31.98
CA GLN A 145 -39.09 4.39 32.15
C GLN A 145 -37.70 4.99 31.94
N GLN A 146 -37.71 6.12 31.20
CA GLN A 146 -36.65 7.15 31.04
C GLN A 146 -35.57 6.84 29.99
N ASP A 147 -35.38 7.56 28.87
CA ASP A 147 -35.07 8.98 28.72
C ASP A 147 -35.00 9.34 27.20
N GLU A 148 -35.42 10.55 26.82
CA GLU A 148 -35.31 11.06 25.42
C GLU A 148 -33.87 11.17 24.92
N ILE A 149 -32.89 11.30 25.80
CA ILE A 149 -31.45 11.28 25.44
C ILE A 149 -31.01 9.88 24.97
N SER A 150 -31.63 8.82 25.52
CA SER A 150 -31.31 7.43 25.09
C SER A 150 -31.84 7.08 23.68
N GLN A 151 -32.77 7.85 23.14
CA GLN A 151 -33.30 7.62 21.80
C GLN A 151 -32.39 8.21 20.70
N LEU A 152 -31.74 9.36 20.96
CA LEU A 152 -30.76 9.93 20.05
C LEU A 152 -29.46 9.09 20.00
N ASP A 153 -29.00 8.60 21.15
CA ASP A 153 -27.87 7.68 21.20
C ASP A 153 -28.18 6.31 20.57
N LYS A 154 -29.41 5.79 20.77
CA LYS A 154 -29.87 4.58 20.11
C LYS A 154 -30.03 4.75 18.60
N ALA A 155 -30.49 5.91 18.13
CA ALA A 155 -30.57 6.21 16.70
C ALA A 155 -29.18 6.38 16.07
N ALA A 156 -28.21 6.98 16.78
CA ALA A 156 -26.83 7.07 16.36
C ALA A 156 -26.13 5.68 16.36
N GLN A 157 -26.36 4.87 17.37
CA GLN A 157 -25.87 3.49 17.46
C GLN A 157 -26.55 2.57 16.44
N GLN A 158 -27.84 2.74 16.15
CA GLN A 158 -28.55 2.02 15.09
C GLN A 158 -28.07 2.45 13.70
N ASN A 159 -27.74 3.72 13.47
CA ASN A 159 -27.15 4.17 12.22
C ASN A 159 -25.69 3.66 12.05
N GLN A 160 -24.89 3.60 13.13
CA GLN A 160 -23.57 2.97 13.09
C GLN A 160 -23.66 1.44 12.91
N ALA A 161 -24.60 0.77 13.55
CA ALA A 161 -24.84 -0.67 13.36
C ALA A 161 -25.40 -0.98 11.95
N ALA A 162 -26.22 -0.10 11.38
CA ALA A 162 -26.71 -0.21 10.01
C ALA A 162 -25.59 0.01 8.97
N GLN A 163 -24.60 0.88 9.27
CA GLN A 163 -23.39 1.04 8.43
C GLN A 163 -22.44 -0.16 8.52
N GLN A 164 -22.46 -0.95 9.60
CA GLN A 164 -21.65 -2.17 9.78
C GLN A 164 -22.22 -3.41 9.08
N SER A 165 -23.39 -3.32 8.47
CA SER A 165 -24.09 -4.47 7.85
C SER A 165 -24.05 -4.51 6.33
N HIS A 166 -23.46 -3.49 5.66
CA HIS A 166 -23.42 -3.41 4.20
C HIS A 166 -22.07 -3.88 3.65
N VAL A 167 -22.09 -4.85 2.72
CA VAL A 167 -20.88 -5.42 2.13
C VAL A 167 -20.38 -4.56 0.98
N ILE A 168 -19.12 -4.14 1.05
CA ILE A 168 -18.44 -3.31 0.05
C ILE A 168 -17.59 -4.18 -0.84
N ILE A 169 -18.00 -4.36 -2.10
CA ILE A 169 -17.27 -5.11 -3.12
C ILE A 169 -16.62 -4.12 -4.08
N VAL A 170 -15.30 -4.04 -4.09
CA VAL A 170 -14.56 -3.15 -4.99
C VAL A 170 -14.06 -3.93 -6.20
N ARG A 171 -14.51 -3.56 -7.41
CA ARG A 171 -13.89 -3.93 -8.69
C ARG A 171 -12.87 -2.85 -9.05
N LEU A 172 -11.61 -3.11 -8.78
CA LEU A 172 -10.51 -2.17 -9.03
C LEU A 172 -9.96 -2.34 -10.45
N LYS A 173 -9.94 -1.27 -11.23
CA LYS A 173 -9.58 -1.24 -12.67
C LYS A 173 -8.48 -0.21 -12.92
N GLY A 174 -7.47 -0.55 -13.72
CA GLY A 174 -6.46 0.42 -14.15
C GLY A 174 -7.07 1.60 -14.91
N GLY A 175 -6.56 2.82 -14.68
CA GLY A 175 -7.08 4.04 -15.28
C GLY A 175 -8.48 4.42 -14.76
N ASP A 176 -9.41 4.57 -15.68
CA ASP A 176 -10.83 4.88 -15.44
C ASP A 176 -11.71 3.69 -15.87
N PRO A 177 -12.74 3.30 -15.11
CA PRO A 177 -13.59 2.15 -15.44
C PRO A 177 -14.30 2.28 -16.79
N PHE A 178 -14.70 3.50 -17.19
CA PHE A 178 -15.52 3.77 -18.38
C PHE A 178 -14.71 4.25 -19.60
N VAL A 179 -13.38 4.47 -19.44
CA VAL A 179 -12.50 4.82 -20.57
C VAL A 179 -11.68 3.60 -20.98
N PHE A 180 -12.14 2.87 -21.98
CA PHE A 180 -11.55 1.62 -22.51
C PHE A 180 -11.35 0.51 -21.48
N GLY A 181 -11.94 0.67 -20.29
CA GLY A 181 -11.86 -0.27 -19.17
C GLY A 181 -12.94 -1.35 -19.18
N ARG A 182 -13.86 -1.36 -20.13
CA ARG A 182 -15.02 -2.28 -20.22
C ARG A 182 -15.96 -2.22 -18.99
N GLY A 183 -15.87 -1.19 -18.16
CA GLY A 183 -16.73 -1.00 -16.99
C GLY A 183 -18.21 -0.85 -17.34
N GLY A 184 -18.52 -0.35 -18.55
CA GLY A 184 -19.90 -0.30 -19.05
C GLY A 184 -20.51 -1.70 -19.24
N GLU A 185 -19.73 -2.68 -19.71
CA GLU A 185 -20.17 -4.07 -19.85
C GLU A 185 -20.37 -4.74 -18.48
N GLU A 186 -19.45 -4.48 -17.53
CA GLU A 186 -19.57 -4.93 -16.14
C GLU A 186 -20.82 -4.32 -15.46
N ALA A 187 -21.06 -3.02 -15.65
CA ALA A 187 -22.22 -2.32 -15.10
C ALA A 187 -23.55 -2.87 -15.66
N LEU A 188 -23.63 -3.12 -16.99
CA LEU A 188 -24.82 -3.72 -17.61
C LEU A 188 -25.10 -5.12 -17.06
N ALA A 189 -24.06 -5.94 -16.87
CA ALA A 189 -24.21 -7.27 -16.29
C ALA A 189 -24.73 -7.23 -14.84
N LEU A 190 -24.31 -6.22 -14.05
CA LEU A 190 -24.84 -6.00 -12.69
C LEU A 190 -26.31 -5.54 -12.71
N VAL A 191 -26.70 -4.67 -13.67
CA VAL A 191 -28.10 -4.26 -13.87
C VAL A 191 -28.97 -5.47 -14.22
N ASP A 192 -28.52 -6.30 -15.16
CA ASP A 192 -29.26 -7.49 -15.59
C ASP A 192 -29.43 -8.52 -14.45
N ALA A 193 -28.54 -8.51 -13.48
CA ALA A 193 -28.58 -9.35 -12.29
C ALA A 193 -29.26 -8.68 -11.08
N ASP A 194 -29.80 -7.47 -11.23
CA ASP A 194 -30.45 -6.67 -10.17
C ASP A 194 -29.54 -6.36 -8.96
N ILE A 195 -28.21 -6.22 -9.23
CA ILE A 195 -27.19 -5.94 -8.21
C ILE A 195 -26.90 -4.42 -8.15
N PRO A 196 -27.00 -3.78 -6.96
CA PRO A 196 -26.65 -2.38 -6.79
C PRO A 196 -25.18 -2.11 -7.09
N PHE A 197 -24.89 -1.05 -7.85
CA PHE A 197 -23.53 -0.63 -8.13
C PHE A 197 -23.34 0.88 -8.13
N GLU A 198 -22.09 1.32 -7.95
CA GLU A 198 -21.63 2.71 -8.07
C GLU A 198 -20.37 2.75 -8.93
N VAL A 199 -20.22 3.81 -9.74
CA VAL A 199 -19.00 4.03 -10.53
C VAL A 199 -18.18 5.14 -9.90
N VAL A 200 -16.92 4.84 -9.60
CA VAL A 200 -15.96 5.81 -9.07
C VAL A 200 -14.89 6.07 -10.14
N PRO A 201 -14.92 7.23 -10.79
CA PRO A 201 -13.95 7.57 -11.83
C PRO A 201 -12.51 7.50 -11.35
N GLY A 202 -11.61 7.20 -12.27
CA GLY A 202 -10.17 7.30 -12.09
C GLY A 202 -9.53 8.16 -13.16
N ILE A 203 -8.25 8.54 -12.99
CA ILE A 203 -7.56 9.31 -14.00
C ILE A 203 -7.11 8.35 -15.12
N THR A 204 -7.63 8.57 -16.31
CA THR A 204 -7.31 7.72 -17.47
C THR A 204 -5.88 7.92 -17.94
N ALA A 205 -5.24 6.85 -18.43
CA ALA A 205 -3.82 6.86 -18.81
C ALA A 205 -3.49 7.86 -19.93
N GLY A 206 -4.39 8.08 -20.91
CA GLY A 206 -4.15 9.03 -22.00
C GLY A 206 -3.97 10.49 -21.53
N VAL A 207 -4.58 10.85 -20.38
CA VAL A 207 -4.40 12.17 -19.77
C VAL A 207 -3.21 12.16 -18.81
N ALA A 208 -3.14 11.20 -17.91
CA ALA A 208 -2.13 11.22 -16.86
C ALA A 208 -0.74 10.84 -17.34
N ALA A 209 -0.60 9.83 -18.19
CA ALA A 209 0.71 9.43 -18.73
C ALA A 209 1.30 10.56 -19.61
N ALA A 210 0.47 11.22 -20.41
CA ALA A 210 0.89 12.40 -21.16
C ALA A 210 1.38 13.54 -20.24
N ALA A 211 0.61 13.86 -19.18
CA ALA A 211 0.98 14.90 -18.21
C ALA A 211 2.30 14.59 -17.49
N TYR A 212 2.52 13.33 -17.10
CA TYR A 212 3.76 12.89 -16.46
C TYR A 212 4.93 12.83 -17.46
N ALA A 213 4.65 12.61 -18.74
CA ALA A 213 5.65 12.75 -19.79
C ALA A 213 5.94 14.23 -20.15
N GLY A 214 5.32 15.22 -19.48
CA GLY A 214 5.48 16.64 -19.80
C GLY A 214 4.75 17.07 -21.06
N ILE A 215 3.69 16.34 -21.46
CA ILE A 215 2.91 16.60 -22.67
C ILE A 215 1.48 16.99 -22.27
N PRO A 216 1.10 18.27 -22.32
CA PRO A 216 -0.29 18.66 -22.09
C PRO A 216 -1.14 18.23 -23.30
N VAL A 217 -2.18 17.44 -23.08
CA VAL A 217 -3.04 16.92 -24.18
C VAL A 217 -3.86 18.03 -24.86
N THR A 218 -3.98 19.21 -24.25
CA THR A 218 -4.53 20.45 -24.84
C THR A 218 -3.64 21.62 -24.51
N HIS A 219 -3.53 22.59 -25.43
CA HIS A 219 -2.73 23.78 -25.23
C HIS A 219 -3.34 24.94 -26.00
N ARG A 220 -3.44 26.12 -25.38
CA ARG A 220 -4.16 27.30 -25.94
C ARG A 220 -3.79 27.66 -27.38
N THR A 221 -2.54 27.45 -27.76
CA THR A 221 -2.01 27.83 -29.08
C THR A 221 -1.70 26.65 -30.01
N GLN A 222 -1.70 25.43 -29.50
CA GLN A 222 -1.26 24.24 -30.27
C GLN A 222 -2.34 23.16 -30.39
N ALA A 223 -3.25 23.03 -29.40
CA ALA A 223 -4.26 22.00 -29.44
C ALA A 223 -5.52 22.40 -28.66
N SER A 224 -6.60 22.65 -29.40
CA SER A 224 -7.92 22.94 -28.85
C SER A 224 -8.79 21.71 -28.63
N SER A 225 -8.37 20.59 -29.20
CA SER A 225 -9.09 19.31 -29.13
C SER A 225 -8.17 18.14 -28.81
N VAL A 226 -8.74 17.14 -28.12
CA VAL A 226 -8.09 15.84 -27.87
C VAL A 226 -9.08 14.71 -28.11
N THR A 227 -8.64 13.66 -28.81
CA THR A 227 -9.42 12.47 -29.04
C THR A 227 -8.76 11.26 -28.40
N LEU A 228 -9.51 10.52 -27.58
CA LEU A 228 -9.09 9.24 -26.98
C LEU A 228 -9.60 8.11 -27.87
N ILE A 229 -8.70 7.21 -28.28
CA ILE A 229 -8.99 6.21 -29.31
C ILE A 229 -8.43 4.85 -28.89
N THR A 230 -9.14 3.76 -29.16
CA THR A 230 -8.52 2.43 -29.12
C THR A 230 -7.75 2.18 -30.42
N GLY A 231 -6.48 1.80 -30.32
CA GLY A 231 -5.66 1.45 -31.48
C GLY A 231 -5.89 0.02 -31.99
N HIS A 232 -6.68 -0.77 -31.28
CA HIS A 232 -6.97 -2.15 -31.67
C HIS A 232 -8.31 -2.23 -32.37
N GLU A 233 -8.31 -2.60 -33.65
CA GLU A 233 -9.52 -2.94 -34.41
C GLU A 233 -9.77 -4.46 -34.32
N THR A 234 -11.01 -4.84 -34.01
CA THR A 234 -11.42 -6.25 -33.96
C THR A 234 -11.54 -6.77 -35.41
N PRO A 235 -10.85 -7.85 -35.79
CA PRO A 235 -10.83 -8.36 -37.18
C PRO A 235 -12.22 -8.77 -37.72
N ASP A 236 -13.19 -9.03 -36.84
CA ASP A 236 -14.49 -9.61 -37.18
C ASP A 236 -15.60 -8.57 -37.49
N LYS A 237 -15.27 -7.28 -37.58
CA LYS A 237 -16.26 -6.24 -37.94
C LYS A 237 -16.26 -5.99 -39.45
N GLU A 238 -17.46 -6.04 -40.06
CA GLU A 238 -17.66 -5.82 -41.49
C GLU A 238 -17.30 -4.41 -42.01
N ALA A 239 -16.99 -3.44 -41.09
CA ALA A 239 -16.56 -2.09 -41.43
C ALA A 239 -15.46 -1.61 -40.49
N PRO A 240 -14.51 -0.78 -40.96
CA PRO A 240 -13.51 -0.15 -40.09
C PRO A 240 -14.23 0.66 -39.01
N THR A 241 -13.82 0.43 -37.75
CA THR A 241 -14.45 1.10 -36.60
C THR A 241 -13.93 2.52 -36.41
N ILE A 242 -12.79 2.83 -37.05
CA ILE A 242 -12.08 4.11 -36.93
C ILE A 242 -12.24 4.88 -38.24
N ASP A 243 -12.80 6.07 -38.16
CA ASP A 243 -12.85 7.03 -39.27
C ASP A 243 -11.50 7.78 -39.35
N TRP A 244 -10.57 7.20 -40.12
CA TRP A 244 -9.22 7.72 -40.26
C TRP A 244 -9.14 9.08 -40.90
N GLU A 245 -10.04 9.40 -41.86
CA GLU A 245 -10.10 10.71 -42.52
C GLU A 245 -10.46 11.80 -41.51
N HIS A 246 -11.50 11.56 -40.73
CA HIS A 246 -11.92 12.51 -39.70
C HIS A 246 -10.85 12.66 -38.60
N LEU A 247 -10.22 11.58 -38.16
CA LEU A 247 -9.17 11.64 -37.14
C LEU A 247 -7.90 12.37 -37.60
N ALA A 248 -7.46 12.13 -38.83
CA ALA A 248 -6.25 12.73 -39.35
C ALA A 248 -6.34 14.27 -39.42
N GLN A 249 -7.56 14.82 -39.66
CA GLN A 249 -7.77 16.24 -39.89
C GLN A 249 -8.57 16.93 -38.79
N GLY A 250 -9.40 16.20 -38.05
CA GLY A 250 -10.43 16.79 -37.16
C GLY A 250 -10.02 16.97 -35.70
N SER A 251 -8.85 16.48 -35.28
CA SER A 251 -8.40 16.59 -33.89
C SER A 251 -6.93 17.00 -33.81
N ASP A 252 -6.60 17.95 -32.94
CA ASP A 252 -5.23 18.42 -32.79
C ASP A 252 -4.34 17.38 -32.10
N THR A 253 -4.83 16.77 -31.03
CA THR A 253 -4.13 15.73 -30.28
C THR A 253 -4.88 14.42 -30.33
N LEU A 254 -4.18 13.32 -30.66
CA LEU A 254 -4.72 11.97 -30.62
C LEU A 254 -4.00 11.15 -29.54
N CYS A 255 -4.76 10.47 -28.68
CA CYS A 255 -4.22 9.56 -27.67
C CYS A 255 -4.73 8.14 -27.94
N PHE A 256 -3.86 7.25 -28.45
CA PHE A 256 -4.21 5.86 -28.73
C PHE A 256 -3.90 4.96 -27.52
N TYR A 257 -4.86 4.17 -27.15
CA TYR A 257 -4.76 3.08 -26.19
C TYR A 257 -4.59 1.76 -26.92
N MET A 258 -3.82 0.83 -26.35
CA MET A 258 -3.63 -0.52 -26.90
C MET A 258 -3.11 -0.57 -28.35
N GLY A 259 -2.47 0.51 -28.83
CA GLY A 259 -2.07 0.68 -30.23
C GLY A 259 -0.64 0.26 -30.55
N ILE A 260 0.19 -0.17 -29.60
CA ILE A 260 1.63 -0.42 -29.84
C ILE A 260 1.87 -1.50 -30.92
N ARG A 261 1.07 -2.57 -30.97
CA ARG A 261 1.18 -3.60 -32.00
C ARG A 261 0.81 -3.09 -33.38
N ASP A 262 -0.16 -2.18 -33.43
CA ASP A 262 -0.72 -1.63 -34.65
C ASP A 262 -0.09 -0.27 -35.01
N LEU A 263 0.99 0.14 -34.31
CA LEU A 263 1.67 1.43 -34.50
C LEU A 263 2.08 1.69 -35.96
N PRO A 264 2.66 0.73 -36.72
CA PRO A 264 2.96 0.95 -38.12
C PRO A 264 1.71 1.26 -38.96
N LEU A 265 0.61 0.54 -38.71
CA LEU A 265 -0.66 0.75 -39.39
C LEU A 265 -1.28 2.10 -39.01
N ILE A 266 -1.29 2.45 -37.72
CA ILE A 266 -1.79 3.74 -37.22
C ILE A 266 -1.05 4.89 -37.89
N SER A 267 0.28 4.86 -37.91
CA SER A 267 1.12 5.89 -38.55
C SER A 267 0.82 6.02 -40.03
N GLN A 268 0.80 4.88 -40.75
CA GLN A 268 0.49 4.84 -42.18
C GLN A 268 -0.89 5.44 -42.47
N ARG A 269 -1.94 5.03 -41.75
CA ARG A 269 -3.31 5.50 -41.96
C ARG A 269 -3.46 7.00 -41.71
N LEU A 270 -2.85 7.53 -40.66
CA LEU A 270 -2.88 8.96 -40.38
C LEU A 270 -2.21 9.77 -41.51
N ILE A 271 -1.08 9.32 -42.04
CA ILE A 271 -0.37 9.98 -43.15
C ILE A 271 -1.18 9.88 -44.45
N GLU A 272 -1.71 8.70 -44.81
CA GLU A 272 -2.54 8.49 -46.00
C GLU A 272 -3.77 9.38 -46.03
N HIS A 273 -4.33 9.72 -44.85
CA HIS A 273 -5.52 10.57 -44.72
C HIS A 273 -5.19 12.04 -44.42
N GLY A 274 -3.91 12.45 -44.62
CA GLY A 274 -3.50 13.84 -44.69
C GLY A 274 -2.87 14.44 -43.45
N ARG A 275 -2.55 13.62 -42.41
CA ARG A 275 -1.74 14.12 -41.29
C ARG A 275 -0.28 14.28 -41.75
N PRO A 276 0.39 15.42 -41.47
CA PRO A 276 1.79 15.59 -41.85
C PRO A 276 2.69 14.46 -41.28
N ALA A 277 3.60 13.93 -42.11
CA ALA A 277 4.51 12.86 -41.75
C ALA A 277 5.47 13.25 -40.62
N ASP A 278 5.81 14.53 -40.52
CA ASP A 278 6.66 15.12 -39.49
C ASP A 278 5.91 15.50 -38.20
N THR A 279 4.60 15.16 -38.08
CA THR A 279 3.83 15.37 -36.85
C THR A 279 4.52 14.67 -35.68
N PRO A 280 4.81 15.37 -34.56
CA PRO A 280 5.44 14.78 -33.39
C PRO A 280 4.59 13.69 -32.73
N VAL A 281 5.25 12.59 -32.32
CA VAL A 281 4.63 11.45 -31.64
C VAL A 281 5.43 11.11 -30.40
N ALA A 282 4.75 10.81 -29.29
CA ALA A 282 5.34 10.24 -28.09
C ALA A 282 4.69 8.90 -27.75
N LEU A 283 5.51 7.93 -27.42
CA LEU A 283 5.11 6.67 -26.80
C LEU A 283 5.43 6.74 -25.32
N VAL A 284 4.44 6.58 -24.45
CA VAL A 284 4.61 6.65 -23.00
C VAL A 284 4.26 5.29 -22.40
N ARG A 285 5.28 4.54 -21.97
CA ARG A 285 5.15 3.23 -21.33
C ARG A 285 5.24 3.35 -19.82
N TRP A 286 4.44 2.57 -19.09
CA TRP A 286 4.38 2.61 -17.63
C TRP A 286 4.24 4.03 -17.06
N GLY A 287 3.54 4.90 -17.77
CA GLY A 287 3.36 6.31 -17.41
C GLY A 287 2.91 6.48 -15.97
N THR A 288 3.40 7.54 -15.31
CA THR A 288 3.18 7.89 -13.90
C THR A 288 3.87 7.00 -12.88
N THR A 289 4.54 5.95 -13.30
CA THR A 289 5.33 5.08 -12.41
C THR A 289 6.82 5.41 -12.51
N PRO A 290 7.64 5.02 -11.54
CA PRO A 290 9.10 5.16 -11.63
C PRO A 290 9.74 4.39 -12.81
N LYS A 291 9.00 3.46 -13.42
CA LYS A 291 9.40 2.72 -14.63
C LYS A 291 8.98 3.42 -15.91
N GLN A 292 8.56 4.69 -15.85
CA GLN A 292 8.13 5.43 -17.02
C GLN A 292 9.25 5.50 -18.06
N GLU A 293 8.92 5.08 -19.28
CA GLU A 293 9.77 5.21 -20.45
C GLU A 293 9.03 6.06 -21.49
N VAL A 294 9.73 7.04 -22.07
CA VAL A 294 9.16 7.90 -23.11
C VAL A 294 10.06 7.90 -24.33
N LEU A 295 9.49 7.51 -25.47
CA LEU A 295 10.15 7.61 -26.77
C LEU A 295 9.43 8.67 -27.60
N THR A 296 10.17 9.61 -28.17
CA THR A 296 9.65 10.65 -29.08
C THR A 296 10.24 10.50 -30.47
N ALA A 297 9.40 10.67 -31.47
CA ALA A 297 9.78 10.61 -32.88
C ALA A 297 8.76 11.40 -33.73
N THR A 298 8.83 11.31 -35.05
CA THR A 298 7.81 11.79 -35.98
C THR A 298 6.90 10.65 -36.43
N LEU A 299 5.76 10.99 -36.99
CA LEU A 299 4.76 10.01 -37.40
C LEU A 299 5.29 9.01 -38.42
N ASP A 300 6.18 9.44 -39.32
CA ASP A 300 6.84 8.57 -40.32
C ASP A 300 7.94 7.68 -39.75
N SER A 301 8.55 8.05 -38.62
CA SER A 301 9.73 7.35 -38.05
C SER A 301 9.43 6.58 -36.77
N VAL A 302 8.30 6.85 -36.09
CA VAL A 302 8.01 6.32 -34.76
C VAL A 302 7.91 4.80 -34.71
N ALA A 303 7.41 4.16 -35.77
CA ALA A 303 7.28 2.72 -35.82
C ALA A 303 8.66 2.03 -35.85
N GLN A 304 9.59 2.54 -36.64
CA GLN A 304 10.96 2.06 -36.69
C GLN A 304 11.70 2.34 -35.39
N ALA A 305 11.58 3.55 -34.85
CA ALA A 305 12.20 3.92 -33.57
C ALA A 305 11.72 3.03 -32.41
N ALA A 306 10.43 2.67 -32.38
CA ALA A 306 9.86 1.77 -31.39
C ALA A 306 10.40 0.34 -31.51
N GLU A 307 10.59 -0.17 -32.75
CA GLU A 307 11.18 -1.49 -33.00
C GLU A 307 12.64 -1.52 -32.56
N GLU A 308 13.45 -0.54 -32.96
CA GLU A 308 14.85 -0.42 -32.60
C GLU A 308 15.09 -0.32 -31.09
N ALA A 309 14.19 0.40 -30.38
CA ALA A 309 14.21 0.51 -28.93
C ALA A 309 13.60 -0.70 -28.20
N GLY A 310 13.01 -1.67 -28.90
CA GLY A 310 12.28 -2.78 -28.30
C GLY A 310 11.09 -2.33 -27.45
N PHE A 311 10.42 -1.24 -27.82
CA PHE A 311 9.37 -0.62 -27.05
C PHE A 311 8.09 -1.47 -27.04
N GLN A 312 7.54 -1.76 -25.85
CA GLN A 312 6.46 -2.74 -25.68
C GLN A 312 5.25 -2.15 -24.94
N ALA A 313 4.11 -2.85 -25.05
CA ALA A 313 2.93 -2.61 -24.24
C ALA A 313 3.21 -2.92 -22.73
N PRO A 314 2.49 -2.30 -21.80
CA PRO A 314 1.40 -1.32 -22.01
C PRO A 314 1.94 0.09 -22.23
N ALA A 315 1.43 0.80 -23.23
CA ALA A 315 1.81 2.17 -23.50
C ALA A 315 0.66 2.99 -24.11
N ILE A 316 0.74 4.31 -23.97
CA ILE A 316 -0.10 5.30 -24.65
C ILE A 316 0.71 5.92 -25.79
N ILE A 317 0.07 6.10 -26.95
CA ILE A 317 0.63 6.81 -28.10
C ILE A 317 -0.03 8.20 -28.13
N VAL A 318 0.74 9.26 -28.06
CA VAL A 318 0.28 10.65 -28.17
C VAL A 318 0.80 11.22 -29.48
N VAL A 319 -0.11 11.69 -30.36
CA VAL A 319 0.21 12.28 -31.67
C VAL A 319 -0.26 13.73 -31.71
N GLY A 320 0.62 14.66 -32.03
CA GLY A 320 0.28 16.08 -32.18
C GLY A 320 1.40 17.03 -31.75
N GLU A 321 1.26 18.31 -32.13
CA GLU A 321 2.24 19.36 -31.86
C GLU A 321 2.56 19.57 -30.37
N VAL A 322 1.64 19.21 -29.49
CA VAL A 322 1.85 19.30 -28.03
C VAL A 322 3.00 18.43 -27.53
N VAL A 323 3.38 17.39 -28.28
CA VAL A 323 4.51 16.51 -27.95
C VAL A 323 5.83 17.28 -27.88
N ALA A 324 6.04 18.26 -28.74
CA ALA A 324 7.23 19.11 -28.73
C ALA A 324 7.40 19.95 -27.45
N LEU A 325 6.33 20.13 -26.67
CA LEU A 325 6.41 20.85 -25.38
C LEU A 325 7.17 20.05 -24.32
N ARG A 326 7.28 18.73 -24.48
CA ARG A 326 8.01 17.84 -23.57
C ARG A 326 9.45 18.29 -23.34
N ASP A 327 10.14 18.81 -24.35
CA ASP A 327 11.53 19.29 -24.22
C ASP A 327 11.72 20.32 -23.10
N LYS A 328 10.64 21.03 -22.75
CA LYS A 328 10.63 22.06 -21.70
C LYS A 328 9.86 21.63 -20.44
N LEU A 329 8.98 20.66 -20.56
CA LEU A 329 8.02 20.29 -19.52
C LEU A 329 8.22 18.89 -18.92
N SER A 330 9.30 18.19 -19.23
CA SER A 330 9.60 16.82 -18.72
C SER A 330 9.99 16.82 -17.25
N TRP A 331 9.11 17.29 -16.39
CA TRP A 331 9.33 17.44 -14.94
C TRP A 331 9.49 16.13 -14.19
N PHE A 332 8.80 15.06 -14.64
CA PHE A 332 8.77 13.80 -13.93
C PHE A 332 10.05 12.99 -14.15
N ASP A 333 10.55 12.93 -15.38
CA ASP A 333 11.73 12.18 -15.75
C ASP A 333 13.03 12.88 -15.29
N ASN A 334 12.98 14.21 -15.08
CA ASN A 334 14.10 15.01 -14.59
C ASN A 334 14.22 15.05 -13.05
N ARG A 335 13.49 14.20 -12.32
CA ARG A 335 13.65 14.11 -10.86
C ARG A 335 14.98 13.45 -10.49
N PRO A 336 15.61 13.86 -9.37
CA PRO A 336 16.98 13.48 -9.02
C PRO A 336 17.26 11.97 -8.94
N LEU A 337 16.25 11.14 -8.65
CA LEU A 337 16.37 9.69 -8.55
C LEU A 337 15.53 8.94 -9.60
N SER A 338 15.16 9.62 -10.70
CA SER A 338 14.47 8.98 -11.82
C SER A 338 15.30 7.85 -12.40
N GLY A 339 14.64 6.71 -12.71
CA GLY A 339 15.33 5.53 -13.22
C GLY A 339 16.07 4.70 -12.16
N GLN A 340 16.20 5.18 -10.92
CA GLN A 340 16.86 4.46 -9.84
C GLN A 340 15.90 3.51 -9.11
N SER A 341 16.31 2.24 -8.92
CA SER A 341 15.58 1.25 -8.15
C SER A 341 16.24 1.08 -6.78
N ILE A 342 15.53 1.44 -5.70
CA ILE A 342 16.07 1.51 -4.34
C ILE A 342 15.33 0.56 -3.41
N VAL A 343 16.06 -0.38 -2.82
CA VAL A 343 15.54 -1.34 -1.84
C VAL A 343 15.51 -0.72 -0.45
N VAL A 344 14.33 -0.73 0.18
CA VAL A 344 14.13 -0.26 1.56
C VAL A 344 13.93 -1.46 2.48
N THR A 345 14.90 -1.69 3.40
CA THR A 345 14.93 -2.89 4.26
C THR A 345 14.18 -2.72 5.59
N ARG A 346 13.54 -1.57 5.80
CA ARG A 346 12.85 -1.22 7.05
C ARG A 346 11.50 -1.96 7.17
N SER A 347 10.95 -2.09 8.41
CA SER A 347 9.60 -2.64 8.61
C SER A 347 8.55 -1.80 7.87
N ARG A 348 7.47 -2.44 7.44
CA ARG A 348 6.43 -1.81 6.61
C ARG A 348 5.85 -0.53 7.22
N GLU A 349 5.54 -0.56 8.52
CA GLU A 349 4.94 0.57 9.23
C GLU A 349 5.91 1.77 9.34
N GLN A 350 7.21 1.53 9.31
CA GLN A 350 8.25 2.55 9.44
C GLN A 350 8.88 2.95 8.09
N ALA A 351 8.62 2.20 7.03
CA ALA A 351 9.16 2.46 5.69
C ALA A 351 8.53 3.70 5.05
N SER A 352 7.31 4.07 5.42
CA SER A 352 6.48 5.08 4.74
C SER A 352 7.19 6.42 4.49
N ILE A 353 7.92 6.97 5.47
CA ILE A 353 8.62 8.27 5.33
C ILE A 353 9.81 8.14 4.36
N LEU A 354 10.60 7.07 4.45
CA LEU A 354 11.74 6.83 3.57
C LEU A 354 11.26 6.49 2.16
N SER A 355 10.33 5.57 2.04
CA SER A 355 9.73 5.16 0.75
C SER A 355 9.07 6.35 0.04
N SER A 356 8.27 7.14 0.76
CA SER A 356 7.62 8.34 0.20
C SER A 356 8.63 9.39 -0.22
N GLY A 357 9.66 9.66 0.60
CA GLY A 357 10.72 10.62 0.25
C GLY A 357 11.49 10.22 -1.00
N LEU A 358 11.89 8.94 -1.12
CA LEU A 358 12.58 8.41 -2.29
C LEU A 358 11.69 8.43 -3.54
N SER A 359 10.42 8.03 -3.43
CA SER A 359 9.46 8.06 -4.54
C SER A 359 9.17 9.48 -5.02
N THR A 360 9.09 10.46 -4.11
CA THR A 360 8.93 11.89 -4.46
C THR A 360 10.10 12.38 -5.33
N LEU A 361 11.30 11.87 -5.09
CA LEU A 361 12.50 12.18 -5.88
C LEU A 361 12.62 11.36 -7.18
N GLY A 362 11.71 10.46 -7.46
CA GLY A 362 11.65 9.71 -8.71
C GLY A 362 12.06 8.25 -8.61
N ALA A 363 12.57 7.79 -7.48
CA ALA A 363 13.02 6.43 -7.33
C ALA A 363 11.89 5.40 -7.41
N GLN A 364 12.17 4.26 -8.03
CA GLN A 364 11.40 3.05 -7.84
C GLN A 364 11.77 2.44 -6.49
N VAL A 365 10.84 2.48 -5.53
CA VAL A 365 11.07 1.89 -4.21
C VAL A 365 10.62 0.44 -4.19
N VAL A 366 11.53 -0.45 -3.82
CA VAL A 366 11.27 -1.87 -3.58
C VAL A 366 11.27 -2.10 -2.08
N GLU A 367 10.10 -2.28 -1.49
CA GLU A 367 10.01 -2.59 -0.07
C GLU A 367 10.38 -4.04 0.21
N PHE A 368 11.47 -4.23 0.93
CA PHE A 368 11.95 -5.53 1.39
C PHE A 368 12.07 -5.52 2.92
N PRO A 369 10.94 -5.60 3.64
CA PRO A 369 10.95 -5.53 5.09
C PRO A 369 11.68 -6.74 5.69
N THR A 370 12.77 -6.46 6.40
CA THR A 370 13.59 -7.49 7.06
C THR A 370 13.19 -7.71 8.52
N ILE A 371 12.21 -6.95 9.00
CA ILE A 371 11.68 -7.00 10.35
C ILE A 371 10.16 -6.94 10.26
N ALA A 372 9.48 -7.83 10.99
CA ALA A 372 8.05 -7.77 11.23
C ALA A 372 7.79 -7.68 12.75
N ILE A 373 6.81 -6.87 13.11
CA ILE A 373 6.32 -6.76 14.48
C ILE A 373 5.16 -7.74 14.63
N LYS A 374 5.31 -8.69 15.55
CA LYS A 374 4.28 -9.67 15.88
C LYS A 374 3.72 -9.35 17.26
N PRO A 375 2.53 -8.75 17.37
CA PRO A 375 1.89 -8.54 18.66
C PRO A 375 1.73 -9.86 19.42
N ARG A 376 1.91 -9.81 20.72
CA ARG A 376 1.71 -10.97 21.60
C ARG A 376 0.24 -11.03 22.01
N SER A 377 -0.29 -12.24 22.16
CA SER A 377 -1.61 -12.42 22.73
C SER A 377 -1.66 -11.89 24.17
N ILE A 378 -2.79 -11.30 24.56
CA ILE A 378 -3.00 -10.76 25.89
C ILE A 378 -3.10 -11.91 26.91
N ASP A 379 -1.97 -12.22 27.53
CA ASP A 379 -1.91 -13.19 28.64
C ASP A 379 -2.36 -12.56 29.97
N ALA A 380 -2.35 -13.36 31.05
CA ALA A 380 -2.75 -12.91 32.38
C ALA A 380 -1.85 -11.76 32.92
N HIS A 381 -0.56 -11.75 32.57
CA HIS A 381 0.38 -10.70 32.99
C HIS A 381 0.07 -9.39 32.29
N ILE A 382 -0.05 -9.41 30.93
CA ILE A 382 -0.38 -8.21 30.14
C ILE A 382 -1.73 -7.65 30.59
N ARG A 383 -2.75 -8.49 30.70
CA ARG A 383 -4.07 -8.09 31.18
C ARG A 383 -4.01 -7.42 32.56
N SER A 384 -3.33 -8.04 33.52
CA SER A 384 -3.21 -7.50 34.89
C SER A 384 -2.50 -6.17 34.90
N ALA A 385 -1.42 -5.98 34.14
CA ALA A 385 -0.69 -4.72 34.04
C ALA A 385 -1.55 -3.59 33.46
N LEU A 386 -2.27 -3.86 32.37
CA LEU A 386 -3.13 -2.87 31.70
C LEU A 386 -4.37 -2.53 32.55
N MET A 387 -4.98 -3.51 33.24
CA MET A 387 -6.10 -3.24 34.14
C MET A 387 -5.70 -2.42 35.37
N ARG A 388 -4.44 -2.52 35.84
CA ARG A 388 -3.94 -1.63 36.92
C ARG A 388 -3.84 -0.16 36.50
N LEU A 389 -3.62 0.12 35.22
CA LEU A 389 -3.67 1.49 34.68
C LEU A 389 -5.10 2.06 34.70
N ALA A 390 -6.09 1.19 34.42
CA ALA A 390 -7.49 1.59 34.29
C ALA A 390 -8.25 1.66 35.63
N SER A 391 -7.65 1.18 36.73
CA SER A 391 -8.32 1.17 38.03
C SER A 391 -8.43 2.60 38.58
N ASP A 392 -9.67 2.99 38.97
CA ASP A 392 -10.00 4.30 39.54
C ASP A 392 -9.05 4.72 40.67
N ALA A 393 -8.77 6.01 40.75
CA ALA A 393 -7.91 6.68 41.73
C ALA A 393 -8.23 6.36 43.22
N ALA A 394 -9.32 5.66 43.51
CA ALA A 394 -9.68 5.16 44.82
C ALA A 394 -8.78 4.01 45.33
N HIS A 395 -8.05 3.33 44.45
CA HIS A 395 -7.13 2.25 44.78
C HIS A 395 -5.65 2.67 44.59
N VAL A 396 -5.30 3.84 45.06
CA VAL A 396 -4.04 4.62 44.92
C VAL A 396 -2.73 3.82 45.19
N ARG A 397 -2.79 2.59 45.69
CA ARG A 397 -1.57 1.85 46.07
C ARG A 397 -1.03 0.88 45.01
N GLU A 398 -1.76 0.65 43.89
CA GLU A 398 -1.36 -0.37 42.89
C GLU A 398 -1.13 0.15 41.49
N SER A 399 -1.41 1.44 41.19
CA SER A 399 -1.18 2.07 39.90
C SER A 399 0.28 2.41 39.63
N TYR A 400 0.61 2.71 38.36
CA TYR A 400 1.92 3.20 37.95
C TYR A 400 2.00 4.72 38.04
N ASP A 401 3.19 5.24 38.35
CA ASP A 401 3.49 6.67 38.30
C ASP A 401 3.92 7.10 36.89
N TRP A 402 4.54 6.17 36.14
CA TRP A 402 5.08 6.41 34.83
C TRP A 402 4.82 5.26 33.87
N VAL A 403 4.56 5.61 32.60
CA VAL A 403 4.65 4.69 31.47
C VAL A 403 5.72 5.20 30.51
N VAL A 404 6.72 4.36 30.17
CA VAL A 404 7.87 4.77 29.38
C VAL A 404 7.91 4.00 28.06
N PHE A 405 7.78 4.69 26.95
CA PHE A 405 7.83 4.11 25.61
C PHE A 405 9.21 4.28 24.99
N THR A 406 9.81 3.16 24.60
CA THR A 406 11.14 3.10 23.97
C THR A 406 11.08 2.92 22.45
N SER A 407 9.89 2.88 21.85
CA SER A 407 9.69 2.77 20.39
C SER A 407 8.27 3.12 20.00
N ALA A 408 8.09 3.56 18.75
CA ALA A 408 6.80 3.76 18.10
C ALA A 408 5.95 2.47 18.11
N ASN A 409 6.56 1.32 17.79
CA ASN A 409 5.89 0.01 17.84
C ASN A 409 5.36 -0.33 19.25
N GLY A 410 6.09 0.08 20.29
CA GLY A 410 5.64 -0.08 21.68
C GLY A 410 4.36 0.71 21.96
N VAL A 411 4.25 1.93 21.42
CA VAL A 411 3.02 2.75 21.53
C VAL A 411 1.88 2.04 20.80
N GLN A 412 2.06 1.66 19.54
CA GLN A 412 1.02 1.03 18.72
C GLN A 412 0.51 -0.28 19.35
N CYS A 413 1.42 -1.18 19.75
CA CYS A 413 1.04 -2.44 20.40
C CYS A 413 0.35 -2.22 21.76
N PHE A 414 0.74 -1.18 22.50
CA PHE A 414 0.14 -0.84 23.78
C PHE A 414 -1.32 -0.37 23.59
N PHE A 415 -1.57 0.55 22.67
CA PHE A 415 -2.93 1.03 22.42
C PHE A 415 -3.80 -0.04 21.75
N ALA A 416 -3.23 -0.90 20.88
CA ALA A 416 -3.94 -2.06 20.37
C ALA A 416 -4.38 -3.01 21.49
N ALA A 417 -3.50 -3.29 22.47
CA ALA A 417 -3.81 -4.13 23.60
C ALA A 417 -4.85 -3.49 24.55
N LEU A 418 -4.82 -2.15 24.74
CA LEU A 418 -5.88 -1.43 25.46
C LEU A 418 -7.22 -1.61 24.76
N ASN A 419 -7.28 -1.37 23.43
CA ASN A 419 -8.50 -1.51 22.66
C ASN A 419 -9.09 -2.93 22.72
N GLU A 420 -8.26 -3.97 22.67
CA GLU A 420 -8.70 -5.37 22.82
C GLU A 420 -9.35 -5.64 24.18
N LEU A 421 -8.93 -4.88 25.21
CA LEU A 421 -9.52 -4.91 26.56
C LEU A 421 -10.66 -3.91 26.76
N HIS A 422 -11.13 -3.26 25.68
CA HIS A 422 -12.14 -2.18 25.74
C HIS A 422 -11.71 -0.99 26.61
N LEU A 423 -10.40 -0.73 26.67
CA LEU A 423 -9.77 0.40 27.33
C LEU A 423 -9.27 1.40 26.28
N ASP A 424 -9.00 2.64 26.68
CA ASP A 424 -8.49 3.69 25.80
C ASP A 424 -7.46 4.60 26.50
N ALA A 425 -7.09 5.72 25.85
CA ALA A 425 -6.11 6.68 26.36
C ALA A 425 -6.46 7.25 27.75
N ARG A 426 -7.73 7.23 28.17
CA ARG A 426 -8.17 7.65 29.50
C ARG A 426 -7.58 6.80 30.62
N SER A 427 -7.15 5.56 30.30
CA SER A 427 -6.45 4.67 31.23
C SER A 427 -5.09 5.22 31.69
N LEU A 428 -4.54 6.20 30.97
CA LEU A 428 -3.31 6.93 31.35
C LEU A 428 -3.58 8.19 32.19
N GLY A 429 -4.83 8.41 32.58
CA GLY A 429 -5.21 9.55 33.40
C GLY A 429 -4.47 9.56 34.76
N GLY A 430 -3.71 10.62 35.04
CA GLY A 430 -2.89 10.74 36.25
C GLY A 430 -1.55 10.01 36.23
N VAL A 431 -1.20 9.32 35.15
CA VAL A 431 0.10 8.66 34.94
C VAL A 431 0.95 9.53 34.02
N LYS A 432 2.21 9.75 34.38
CA LYS A 432 3.16 10.48 33.53
C LYS A 432 3.69 9.57 32.41
N VAL A 433 3.90 10.17 31.24
CA VAL A 433 4.33 9.44 30.06
C VAL A 433 5.67 9.95 29.55
N ALA A 434 6.59 9.03 29.24
CA ALA A 434 7.87 9.39 28.63
C ALA A 434 8.07 8.67 27.30
N ALA A 435 8.68 9.37 26.33
CA ALA A 435 9.06 8.85 25.04
C ALA A 435 10.57 8.91 24.84
N ILE A 436 11.16 7.88 24.22
CA ILE A 436 12.62 7.86 23.96
C ILE A 436 13.05 8.96 22.98
N GLY A 437 12.18 9.38 22.08
CA GLY A 437 12.53 10.37 21.07
C GLY A 437 11.31 10.85 20.25
N PRO A 438 11.54 11.74 19.26
CA PRO A 438 10.49 12.44 18.53
C PRO A 438 9.51 11.54 17.80
N ALA A 439 9.96 10.44 17.17
CA ALA A 439 9.08 9.51 16.47
C ALA A 439 8.10 8.82 17.43
N THR A 440 8.57 8.39 18.60
CA THR A 440 7.72 7.80 19.64
C THR A 440 6.76 8.83 20.22
N ALA A 441 7.22 10.09 20.39
CA ALA A 441 6.38 11.19 20.84
C ALA A 441 5.27 11.52 19.82
N ALA A 442 5.59 11.50 18.53
CA ALA A 442 4.60 11.71 17.47
C ALA A 442 3.49 10.64 17.48
N ASP A 443 3.85 9.37 17.66
CA ASP A 443 2.85 8.29 17.77
C ASP A 443 1.97 8.44 19.02
N LEU A 444 2.54 8.89 20.14
CA LEU A 444 1.75 9.24 21.34
C LEU A 444 0.78 10.39 21.06
N HIS A 445 1.22 11.44 20.36
CA HIS A 445 0.35 12.55 19.96
C HIS A 445 -0.82 12.09 19.07
N ASN A 446 -0.57 11.15 18.15
CA ASN A 446 -1.63 10.55 17.34
C ASN A 446 -2.68 9.79 18.18
N GLN A 447 -2.28 9.31 19.36
CA GLN A 447 -3.19 8.70 20.34
C GLN A 447 -3.79 9.72 21.34
N GLY A 448 -3.56 11.01 21.13
CA GLY A 448 -4.04 12.10 22.00
C GLY A 448 -3.22 12.28 23.29
N ILE A 449 -2.02 11.70 23.38
CA ILE A 449 -1.15 11.80 24.56
C ILE A 449 0.06 12.69 24.27
N SER A 450 0.27 13.71 25.09
CA SER A 450 1.50 14.51 25.10
C SER A 450 2.47 13.92 26.13
N PRO A 451 3.66 13.45 25.73
CA PRO A 451 4.63 12.92 26.69
C PRO A 451 5.16 14.04 27.61
N ASP A 452 5.31 13.75 28.92
CA ASP A 452 5.87 14.64 29.91
C ASP A 452 7.41 14.79 29.77
N VAL A 453 8.07 13.74 29.25
CA VAL A 453 9.54 13.70 29.08
C VAL A 453 9.89 13.14 27.72
N VAL A 454 10.69 13.90 26.96
CA VAL A 454 11.41 13.47 25.76
C VAL A 454 12.86 13.96 25.87
N PRO A 455 13.88 13.09 25.99
CA PRO A 455 15.27 13.52 26.17
C PRO A 455 15.85 14.10 24.88
N GLU A 456 16.90 14.91 25.01
CA GLU A 456 17.63 15.48 23.84
C GLU A 456 18.39 14.42 23.03
N LYS A 457 18.90 13.37 23.71
CA LYS A 457 19.58 12.23 23.06
C LYS A 457 18.69 10.99 23.17
N PHE A 458 18.41 10.36 22.04
CA PHE A 458 17.43 9.27 21.88
C PHE A 458 18.03 7.90 22.22
N ILE A 459 18.68 7.80 23.39
CA ILE A 459 19.28 6.58 23.91
C ILE A 459 18.75 6.26 25.31
N ALA A 460 18.77 4.99 25.67
CA ALA A 460 18.23 4.48 26.94
C ALA A 460 18.82 5.20 28.18
N GLU A 461 20.09 5.53 28.10
CA GLU A 461 20.84 6.23 29.17
C GLU A 461 20.28 7.63 29.41
N SER A 462 20.00 8.37 28.36
CA SER A 462 19.45 9.73 28.47
C SER A 462 18.02 9.74 28.93
N VAL A 463 17.21 8.74 28.51
CA VAL A 463 15.84 8.55 29.02
C VAL A 463 15.88 8.29 30.54
N ALA A 464 16.76 7.38 30.99
CA ALA A 464 16.89 7.07 32.41
C ALA A 464 17.31 8.31 33.23
N GLN A 465 18.25 9.08 32.73
CA GLN A 465 18.70 10.31 33.37
C GLN A 465 17.59 11.34 33.47
N ALA A 466 16.86 11.63 32.36
CA ALA A 466 15.79 12.60 32.33
C ALA A 466 14.62 12.18 33.26
N LEU A 467 14.33 10.89 33.36
CA LEU A 467 13.34 10.36 34.29
C LEU A 467 13.76 10.54 35.75
N VAL A 468 15.02 10.28 36.11
CA VAL A 468 15.56 10.51 37.46
C VAL A 468 15.52 12.00 37.82
N GLU A 469 15.90 12.88 36.90
CA GLU A 469 15.79 14.34 37.07
C GLU A 469 14.34 14.80 37.24
N SER A 470 13.37 14.06 36.66
CA SER A 470 11.92 14.27 36.79
C SER A 470 11.32 13.63 38.07
N GLY A 471 12.16 13.08 38.96
CA GLY A 471 11.79 12.54 40.26
C GLY A 471 11.53 11.03 40.30
N VAL A 472 11.90 10.29 39.24
CA VAL A 472 11.83 8.81 39.28
C VAL A 472 12.94 8.27 40.19
N GLY A 473 12.55 7.52 41.23
CA GLY A 473 13.45 6.96 42.22
C GLY A 473 12.74 6.03 43.20
N ARG A 474 13.15 6.05 44.47
CA ARG A 474 12.62 5.15 45.49
C ARG A 474 11.12 5.30 45.68
N GLY A 475 10.39 4.20 45.47
CA GLY A 475 8.94 4.14 45.59
C GLY A 475 8.15 4.46 44.32
N THR A 476 8.84 4.91 43.25
CA THR A 476 8.21 5.15 41.95
C THR A 476 7.97 3.83 41.21
N ARG A 477 6.78 3.64 40.66
CA ARG A 477 6.41 2.48 39.82
C ARG A 477 6.41 2.89 38.34
N VAL A 478 7.16 2.15 37.54
CA VAL A 478 7.35 2.43 36.12
C VAL A 478 6.91 1.22 35.30
N LEU A 479 5.95 1.41 34.41
CA LEU A 479 5.58 0.43 33.38
C LEU A 479 6.39 0.70 32.11
N LEU A 480 7.00 -0.37 31.54
CA LEU A 480 7.83 -0.30 30.36
C LEU A 480 7.31 -1.21 29.24
N PRO A 481 6.34 -0.74 28.44
CA PRO A 481 5.87 -1.47 27.26
C PRO A 481 6.97 -1.53 26.19
N ARG A 482 7.35 -2.74 25.76
CA ARG A 482 8.46 -2.92 24.80
C ARG A 482 8.42 -4.26 24.08
N ALA A 483 9.39 -4.50 23.17
CA ALA A 483 9.65 -5.81 22.61
C ALA A 483 10.06 -6.83 23.70
N ALA A 484 9.72 -8.12 23.50
CA ALA A 484 10.11 -9.19 24.42
C ALA A 484 11.64 -9.32 24.52
N VAL A 485 12.35 -9.13 23.38
CA VAL A 485 13.81 -9.11 23.34
C VAL A 485 14.26 -7.67 23.11
N ALA A 486 14.83 -7.04 24.14
CA ALA A 486 15.37 -5.69 24.08
C ALA A 486 16.49 -5.52 25.12
N ARG A 487 17.31 -4.46 24.97
CA ARG A 487 18.42 -4.17 25.90
C ARG A 487 17.88 -3.79 27.27
N ASP A 488 18.49 -4.31 28.35
CA ASP A 488 18.09 -4.05 29.73
C ASP A 488 18.75 -2.81 30.36
N ALA A 489 19.38 -1.96 29.55
CA ALA A 489 20.06 -0.76 30.05
C ALA A 489 19.09 0.19 30.79
N LEU A 490 17.92 0.46 30.22
CA LEU A 490 16.92 1.36 30.83
C LEU A 490 16.32 0.79 32.12
N PRO A 491 15.73 -0.43 32.14
CA PRO A 491 15.16 -0.99 33.37
C PRO A 491 16.21 -1.13 34.47
N ASN A 492 17.45 -1.55 34.15
CA ASN A 492 18.53 -1.68 35.13
C ASN A 492 18.89 -0.34 35.78
N ARG A 493 19.00 0.74 34.99
CA ARG A 493 19.32 2.09 35.52
C ARG A 493 18.22 2.64 36.41
N LEU A 494 16.96 2.47 36.01
CA LEU A 494 15.81 2.91 36.81
C LEU A 494 15.72 2.13 38.13
N THR A 495 15.98 0.82 38.08
CA THR A 495 16.02 -0.03 39.28
C THR A 495 17.17 0.38 40.20
N GLN A 496 18.35 0.72 39.67
CA GLN A 496 19.47 1.25 40.44
C GLN A 496 19.14 2.60 41.10
N ALA A 497 18.30 3.42 40.46
CA ALA A 497 17.77 4.65 41.05
C ALA A 497 16.70 4.40 42.13
N GLY A 498 16.30 3.15 42.36
CA GLY A 498 15.32 2.75 43.37
C GLY A 498 13.88 2.62 42.88
N ALA A 499 13.61 2.77 41.60
CA ALA A 499 12.29 2.58 41.03
C ALA A 499 11.92 1.10 40.93
N GLN A 500 10.60 0.82 41.01
CA GLN A 500 10.02 -0.49 40.73
C GLN A 500 9.62 -0.54 39.27
N VAL A 501 10.41 -1.24 38.44
CA VAL A 501 10.21 -1.31 37.00
C VAL A 501 9.52 -2.61 36.63
N GLU A 502 8.34 -2.51 36.02
CA GLU A 502 7.65 -3.63 35.41
C GLU A 502 7.82 -3.58 33.88
N VAL A 503 8.48 -4.59 33.34
CA VAL A 503 8.64 -4.74 31.88
C VAL A 503 7.42 -5.45 31.32
N LEU A 504 6.75 -4.84 30.33
CA LEU A 504 5.58 -5.37 29.67
C LEU A 504 5.94 -5.75 28.21
N PRO A 505 6.20 -7.04 27.93
CA PRO A 505 6.54 -7.50 26.58
C PRO A 505 5.27 -7.62 25.73
N LEU A 506 5.02 -6.64 24.86
CA LEU A 506 3.81 -6.56 24.03
C LEU A 506 3.98 -7.13 22.64
N TYR A 507 5.20 -7.28 22.15
CA TYR A 507 5.45 -7.79 20.80
C TYR A 507 6.81 -8.48 20.69
N ASP A 508 6.89 -9.34 19.67
CA ASP A 508 8.14 -9.95 19.23
C ASP A 508 8.59 -9.27 17.92
N THR A 509 9.90 -9.04 17.80
CA THR A 509 10.52 -8.64 16.54
C THR A 509 11.02 -9.89 15.84
N VAL A 510 10.44 -10.21 14.69
CA VAL A 510 10.71 -11.44 13.95
C VAL A 510 11.19 -11.13 12.54
N ILE A 511 11.94 -12.06 11.94
CA ILE A 511 12.25 -12.03 10.51
C ILE A 511 10.98 -12.49 9.76
N PRO A 512 10.49 -11.73 8.77
CA PRO A 512 9.33 -12.16 7.99
C PRO A 512 9.63 -13.44 7.21
N HIS A 513 8.69 -14.38 7.18
CA HIS A 513 8.73 -15.49 6.23
C HIS A 513 8.37 -14.96 4.84
N ALA A 514 9.35 -14.58 4.05
CA ALA A 514 9.19 -13.91 2.76
C ALA A 514 10.10 -14.53 1.68
N GLU A 515 10.07 -15.86 1.55
CA GLU A 515 10.89 -16.59 0.56
C GLU A 515 10.66 -16.08 -0.86
N VAL A 516 9.41 -15.81 -1.24
CA VAL A 516 9.07 -15.26 -2.56
C VAL A 516 9.70 -13.88 -2.77
N ALA A 517 9.58 -12.98 -1.79
CA ALA A 517 10.19 -11.65 -1.90
C ALA A 517 11.73 -11.71 -1.91
N ALA A 518 12.33 -12.65 -1.20
CA ALA A 518 13.77 -12.88 -1.23
C ALA A 518 14.22 -13.43 -2.60
N GLN A 519 13.44 -14.35 -3.21
CA GLN A 519 13.70 -14.87 -4.54
C GLN A 519 13.55 -13.80 -5.62
N ASP A 520 12.52 -12.95 -5.53
CA ASP A 520 12.30 -11.83 -6.45
C ASP A 520 13.44 -10.82 -6.37
N LEU A 521 13.85 -10.44 -5.15
CA LEU A 521 14.98 -9.53 -4.95
C LEU A 521 16.30 -10.13 -5.44
N ALA A 522 16.54 -11.42 -5.21
CA ALA A 522 17.71 -12.13 -5.72
C ALA A 522 17.75 -12.11 -7.25
N THR A 523 16.61 -12.26 -7.90
CA THR A 523 16.48 -12.20 -9.36
C THR A 523 16.78 -10.79 -9.88
N SER A 524 16.22 -9.74 -9.25
CA SER A 524 16.50 -8.34 -9.63
C SER A 524 17.95 -7.94 -9.40
N LEU A 525 18.61 -8.45 -8.34
CA LEU A 525 20.04 -8.23 -8.10
C LEU A 525 20.89 -8.86 -9.21
N ARG A 526 20.58 -10.11 -9.63
CA ARG A 526 21.27 -10.79 -10.74
C ARG A 526 21.08 -10.09 -12.07
N ALA A 527 19.91 -9.50 -12.28
CA ALA A 527 19.60 -8.74 -13.49
C ALA A 527 20.23 -7.32 -13.50
N GLY A 528 20.87 -6.89 -12.41
CA GLY A 528 21.42 -5.53 -12.30
C GLY A 528 20.34 -4.44 -12.22
N GLU A 529 19.12 -4.78 -11.82
CA GLU A 529 17.99 -3.86 -11.75
C GLU A 529 17.94 -3.04 -10.45
N VAL A 530 18.81 -3.32 -9.47
CA VAL A 530 18.86 -2.64 -8.17
C VAL A 530 20.00 -1.63 -8.16
N SER A 531 19.66 -0.34 -8.03
CA SER A 531 20.63 0.75 -7.94
C SER A 531 21.18 0.92 -6.53
N ALA A 532 20.32 0.83 -5.52
CA ALA A 532 20.74 1.03 -4.13
C ALA A 532 19.95 0.19 -3.12
N ILE A 533 20.55 -0.06 -1.96
CA ILE A 533 19.92 -0.70 -0.80
C ILE A 533 20.16 0.16 0.44
N THR A 534 19.10 0.40 1.23
CA THR A 534 19.17 1.22 2.44
C THR A 534 19.11 0.39 3.70
N PHE A 535 20.00 0.67 4.66
CA PHE A 535 20.05 0.04 5.97
C PHE A 535 19.91 1.08 7.08
N THR A 536 18.89 0.92 7.93
CA THR A 536 18.56 1.89 8.98
C THR A 536 18.88 1.39 10.41
N SER A 537 19.36 0.16 10.55
CA SER A 537 19.78 -0.41 11.83
C SER A 537 20.63 -1.66 11.64
N SER A 538 21.39 -2.05 12.68
CA SER A 538 22.16 -3.30 12.69
C SER A 538 21.29 -4.56 12.49
N SER A 539 20.06 -4.55 12.98
CA SER A 539 19.14 -5.67 12.80
C SER A 539 18.67 -5.82 11.35
N THR A 540 18.43 -4.69 10.66
CA THR A 540 18.04 -4.76 9.23
C THR A 540 19.17 -5.34 8.38
N VAL A 541 20.43 -5.06 8.70
CA VAL A 541 21.60 -5.62 8.01
C VAL A 541 21.68 -7.15 8.20
N ARG A 542 21.61 -7.61 9.45
CA ARG A 542 21.71 -9.05 9.78
C ARG A 542 20.57 -9.83 9.13
N ASN A 543 19.34 -9.36 9.31
CA ASN A 543 18.17 -10.03 8.79
C ASN A 543 18.12 -10.05 7.25
N PHE A 544 18.58 -8.97 6.60
CA PHE A 544 18.71 -8.91 5.15
C PHE A 544 19.65 -10.02 4.64
N LYS A 545 20.84 -10.14 5.24
CA LYS A 545 21.81 -11.18 4.89
C LYS A 545 21.22 -12.58 5.12
N GLU A 546 20.56 -12.81 6.25
CA GLU A 546 19.93 -14.10 6.60
C GLU A 546 18.83 -14.47 5.60
N MET A 547 17.95 -13.53 5.26
CA MET A 547 16.86 -13.78 4.31
C MET A 547 17.37 -14.12 2.90
N LEU A 548 18.41 -13.43 2.41
CA LEU A 548 18.98 -13.71 1.09
C LEU A 548 19.86 -14.96 1.09
N ALA A 549 20.52 -15.30 2.18
CA ALA A 549 21.28 -16.55 2.32
C ALA A 549 20.39 -17.80 2.19
N ALA A 550 19.08 -17.67 2.40
CA ALA A 550 18.13 -18.76 2.19
C ALA A 550 17.87 -19.08 0.70
N VAL A 551 18.15 -18.14 -0.22
CA VAL A 551 17.80 -18.24 -1.66
C VAL A 551 19.00 -18.10 -2.60
N MET A 552 20.18 -17.70 -2.11
CA MET A 552 21.41 -17.60 -2.89
C MET A 552 22.65 -17.84 -2.02
N PRO A 553 23.79 -18.30 -2.63
CA PRO A 553 25.06 -18.42 -1.93
C PRO A 553 25.56 -17.08 -1.40
N GLU A 554 26.16 -17.07 -0.19
CA GLU A 554 26.70 -15.85 0.43
C GLU A 554 27.78 -15.17 -0.44
N SER A 555 28.64 -15.94 -1.09
CA SER A 555 29.68 -15.40 -1.98
C SER A 555 29.09 -14.68 -3.21
N GLU A 556 27.99 -15.19 -3.74
CA GLU A 556 27.25 -14.56 -4.85
C GLU A 556 26.60 -13.25 -4.37
N LEU A 557 25.94 -13.28 -3.21
CA LEU A 557 25.31 -12.09 -2.63
C LEU A 557 26.34 -10.96 -2.44
N ILE A 558 27.50 -11.24 -1.84
CA ILE A 558 28.53 -10.23 -1.61
C ILE A 558 29.03 -9.65 -2.92
N HIS A 559 29.28 -10.49 -3.94
CA HIS A 559 29.73 -10.02 -5.25
C HIS A 559 28.68 -9.10 -5.93
N LEU A 560 27.40 -9.45 -5.84
CA LEU A 560 26.33 -8.60 -6.39
C LEU A 560 26.23 -7.27 -5.62
N LEU A 561 26.41 -7.28 -4.30
CA LEU A 561 26.37 -6.06 -3.49
C LEU A 561 27.55 -5.10 -3.74
N GLU A 562 28.65 -5.56 -4.34
CA GLU A 562 29.76 -4.68 -4.79
C GLU A 562 29.37 -3.76 -5.94
N THR A 563 28.33 -4.15 -6.72
CA THR A 563 27.81 -3.37 -7.85
C THR A 563 26.63 -2.48 -7.48
N VAL A 564 26.16 -2.52 -6.23
CA VAL A 564 24.99 -1.81 -5.74
C VAL A 564 25.38 -0.79 -4.68
N THR A 565 24.84 0.42 -4.73
CA THR A 565 25.06 1.45 -3.71
C THR A 565 24.42 1.06 -2.38
N CYS A 566 25.22 0.52 -1.46
CA CYS A 566 24.77 0.14 -0.11
C CYS A 566 24.86 1.33 0.85
N ALA A 567 23.72 1.85 1.29
CA ALA A 567 23.62 3.06 2.12
C ALA A 567 23.24 2.76 3.57
N SER A 568 23.99 3.33 4.53
CA SER A 568 23.71 3.22 5.95
C SER A 568 23.27 4.54 6.58
N ILE A 569 22.38 4.45 7.57
CA ILE A 569 21.89 5.63 8.31
C ILE A 569 22.94 6.21 9.27
N GLY A 570 23.97 5.44 9.63
CA GLY A 570 24.96 5.91 10.59
C GLY A 570 25.99 4.86 10.99
N PRO A 571 27.00 5.23 11.83
CA PRO A 571 28.20 4.45 12.08
C PRO A 571 27.95 3.05 12.66
N VAL A 572 27.01 2.89 13.59
CA VAL A 572 26.70 1.59 14.19
C VAL A 572 26.15 0.60 13.16
N THR A 573 25.38 1.11 12.19
CA THR A 573 24.88 0.30 11.06
C THR A 573 26.00 -0.03 10.10
N SER A 574 26.87 0.96 9.77
CA SER A 574 28.03 0.77 8.92
C SER A 574 29.01 -0.27 9.49
N ASP A 575 29.27 -0.23 10.80
CA ASP A 575 30.16 -1.21 11.45
C ASP A 575 29.56 -2.63 11.33
N THR A 576 28.25 -2.79 11.53
CA THR A 576 27.57 -4.08 11.33
C THR A 576 27.65 -4.56 9.87
N MET A 577 27.55 -3.64 8.89
CA MET A 577 27.70 -3.99 7.47
C MET A 577 29.13 -4.51 7.21
N ARG A 578 30.16 -3.83 7.71
CA ARG A 578 31.57 -4.25 7.58
C ARG A 578 31.83 -5.60 8.24
N ASP A 579 31.31 -5.81 9.48
CA ASP A 579 31.43 -7.09 10.19
C ASP A 579 30.81 -8.26 9.41
N LEU A 580 29.79 -7.98 8.60
CA LEU A 580 29.10 -8.95 7.77
C LEU A 580 29.55 -8.97 6.30
N THR A 581 30.66 -8.28 5.98
CA THR A 581 31.23 -8.17 4.63
C THR A 581 30.30 -7.54 3.60
N ILE A 582 29.32 -6.75 4.02
CA ILE A 582 28.46 -5.94 3.15
C ILE A 582 29.16 -4.60 2.89
N PRO A 583 29.34 -4.16 1.63
CA PRO A 583 29.99 -2.89 1.33
C PRO A 583 29.23 -1.70 1.94
N VAL A 584 29.94 -0.68 2.38
CA VAL A 584 29.37 0.60 2.80
C VAL A 584 29.74 1.63 1.75
N SER A 585 28.87 1.81 0.74
CA SER A 585 29.11 2.76 -0.35
C SER A 585 28.91 4.20 0.13
N VAL A 586 27.92 4.42 0.99
CA VAL A 586 27.61 5.73 1.56
C VAL A 586 27.05 5.61 2.98
N GLN A 587 27.44 6.55 3.84
CA GLN A 587 26.88 6.72 5.19
C GLN A 587 26.29 8.12 5.30
N ALA A 588 25.09 8.24 5.88
CA ALA A 588 24.48 9.53 6.14
C ALA A 588 25.28 10.36 7.15
N ASP A 589 25.51 11.63 6.84
CA ASP A 589 26.17 12.58 7.74
C ASP A 589 25.30 12.90 8.96
N THR A 590 24.02 13.06 8.75
CA THR A 590 23.01 13.16 9.80
C THR A 590 22.24 11.85 9.89
N HIS A 591 22.21 11.24 11.08
CA HIS A 591 21.63 9.90 11.30
C HIS A 591 20.10 9.93 11.34
N THR A 592 19.50 10.49 10.29
CA THR A 592 18.06 10.67 10.11
C THR A 592 17.63 10.18 8.74
N ILE A 593 16.33 9.95 8.54
CA ILE A 593 15.80 9.56 7.23
C ILE A 593 16.10 10.63 6.15
N PRO A 594 15.87 11.94 6.38
CA PRO A 594 16.27 12.96 5.42
C PRO A 594 17.78 12.95 5.11
N GLY A 595 18.63 12.73 6.11
CA GLY A 595 20.07 12.61 5.91
C GLY A 595 20.46 11.43 5.04
N LEU A 596 19.80 10.27 5.21
CA LEU A 596 20.03 9.09 4.38
C LEU A 596 19.58 9.33 2.92
N ILE A 597 18.45 9.99 2.71
CA ILE A 597 17.96 10.36 1.38
C ILE A 597 18.97 11.29 0.68
N SER A 598 19.43 12.34 1.37
CA SER A 598 20.43 13.29 0.84
C SER A 598 21.75 12.62 0.47
N ALA A 599 22.22 11.69 1.30
CA ALA A 599 23.45 10.93 1.05
C ALA A 599 23.31 10.03 -0.18
N LEU A 600 22.15 9.38 -0.37
CA LEU A 600 21.84 8.58 -1.54
C LEU A 600 21.81 9.41 -2.82
N GLN A 601 21.12 10.56 -2.82
CA GLN A 601 21.10 11.47 -3.97
C GLN A 601 22.52 11.82 -4.40
N THR A 602 23.35 12.27 -3.46
CA THR A 602 24.74 12.65 -3.76
C THR A 602 25.59 11.50 -4.30
N ALA A 603 25.34 10.27 -3.84
CA ALA A 603 26.08 9.10 -4.30
C ALA A 603 25.68 8.69 -5.72
N LEU A 604 24.37 8.66 -5.99
CA LEU A 604 23.84 8.22 -7.29
C LEU A 604 24.05 9.27 -8.39
N ASP A 605 23.96 10.58 -8.08
CA ASP A 605 24.31 11.68 -9.02
C ASP A 605 25.77 11.57 -9.49
N LYS A 606 26.71 11.16 -8.61
CA LYS A 606 28.12 11.00 -8.96
C LYS A 606 28.37 9.80 -9.88
N GLU A 607 27.61 8.72 -9.72
CA GLU A 607 27.72 7.55 -10.57
C GLU A 607 27.23 7.81 -12.00
N GLU A 608 26.17 8.64 -12.19
CA GLU A 608 25.72 9.06 -13.51
C GLU A 608 26.72 9.96 -14.26
N GLN A 609 27.45 10.80 -13.53
CA GLN A 609 28.48 11.67 -14.13
C GLN A 609 29.76 10.90 -14.54
N LEU A 610 29.94 9.66 -14.07
CA LEU A 610 31.10 8.81 -14.37
C LEU A 610 30.83 7.78 -15.49
N LYS A 611 29.57 7.60 -15.90
CA LYS A 611 29.13 6.79 -17.04
C LYS A 611 28.99 7.64 -18.28
#